data_87589b1b5ea3b25f88b0056e7db7cf2e
#
_entry.id   87589b1b5ea3b25f88b0056e7db7cf2e
#
_cell.length_a   1.000
_cell.length_b   1.000
_cell.length_c   1.000
_cell.angle_alpha   90.00
_cell.angle_beta   90.00
_cell.angle_gamma   90.00
#
_symmetry.space_group_name_H-M   'P 1'
#
loop_
_entity.id
_entity.type
_entity.pdbx_description
1 polymer ?
#
loop_
_entity_poly.entity_id
_entity_poly.type
_entity_poly.pdbx_seq_one_letter_code
_entity_poly.pdbx_strand_id
1 'polypeptide(L)'
;MQTPKNPRKETDILIIGAGLAGLSAAQKLVEHGRQVLVVDKGRGLGGRLAGRRIGTATFDHGAQFMTARDPRFTALVERWVDAGVAEEWYRSYPGQPQAHPRWRGVPTMTALAKDLARGIEVWSSTRVVEMRQSERAWHIALDSGDSLTAGTVILTAPVPQSIDLIDGGAIALSSDHRRRLEHIEYDACIAVMAVLDGPSMIPAPGAVAPQNGILDWISDNQQKGVSGVPAVTLHASAAFSAEHIDAPREVVGKRIIEAAQPWIQATVTDYQVHGWRYSKPSRVDEKTCLVVCQDPPLVLAGDAFAGPRVEGAVVSGWAAAEALHNDIP
;
A
#
# COMPACT_ATOMS: atom_id res chain seq x y z
N MET A 1 2.26 -14.76 -8.38
CA MET A 1 3.02 -15.93 -7.94
C MET A 1 2.12 -16.70 -6.99
N GLN A 2 2.06 -18.01 -7.07
CA GLN A 2 1.26 -18.84 -6.15
C GLN A 2 2.25 -19.53 -5.19
N THR A 3 1.77 -19.90 -4.00
CA THR A 3 2.54 -20.72 -3.07
C THR A 3 3.08 -21.95 -3.79
N PRO A 4 4.38 -22.26 -3.72
CA PRO A 4 4.94 -23.46 -4.36
C PRO A 4 4.29 -24.72 -3.80
N LYS A 5 4.18 -25.79 -4.62
CA LYS A 5 3.58 -27.08 -4.23
C LYS A 5 4.32 -27.76 -3.05
N ASN A 6 5.52 -27.30 -2.70
CA ASN A 6 6.30 -27.76 -1.55
C ASN A 6 6.95 -26.52 -0.93
N PRO A 7 6.23 -25.75 -0.09
CA PRO A 7 6.73 -24.49 0.42
C PRO A 7 7.94 -24.70 1.33
N ARG A 8 8.89 -23.77 1.26
CA ARG A 8 10.00 -23.68 2.20
C ARG A 8 9.44 -23.66 3.62
N LYS A 9 9.98 -24.50 4.50
CA LYS A 9 9.54 -24.55 5.90
C LYS A 9 10.28 -23.57 6.80
N GLU A 10 11.42 -23.03 6.36
CA GLU A 10 12.27 -22.14 7.13
C GLU A 10 12.78 -20.98 6.26
N THR A 11 12.95 -19.83 6.87
CA THR A 11 13.57 -18.63 6.28
C THR A 11 14.30 -17.84 7.34
N ASP A 12 15.38 -17.12 6.98
CA ASP A 12 16.05 -16.25 7.94
C ASP A 12 15.15 -15.09 8.33
N ILE A 13 14.54 -14.45 7.32
CA ILE A 13 13.69 -13.28 7.50
C ILE A 13 12.36 -13.50 6.76
N LEU A 14 11.26 -13.37 7.50
CA LEU A 14 9.91 -13.32 6.97
C LEU A 14 9.40 -11.88 6.98
N ILE A 15 8.89 -11.41 5.85
CA ILE A 15 8.21 -10.12 5.75
C ILE A 15 6.73 -10.37 5.48
N ILE A 16 5.86 -9.85 6.35
CA ILE A 16 4.41 -9.96 6.21
C ILE A 16 3.87 -8.68 5.61
N GLY A 17 3.52 -8.76 4.31
CA GLY A 17 3.01 -7.67 3.47
C GLY A 17 3.92 -7.35 2.28
N ALA A 18 3.39 -7.51 1.05
CA ALA A 18 4.05 -7.16 -0.21
C ALA A 18 3.65 -5.77 -0.71
N GLY A 19 3.44 -4.83 0.23
CA GLY A 19 3.38 -3.40 -0.04
C GLY A 19 4.79 -2.81 -0.24
N LEU A 20 4.88 -1.49 -0.51
CA LEU A 20 6.19 -0.89 -0.75
C LEU A 20 7.13 -0.98 0.46
N ALA A 21 6.62 -0.88 1.68
CA ALA A 21 7.46 -1.03 2.88
C ALA A 21 8.11 -2.42 2.95
N GLY A 22 7.31 -3.48 2.76
CA GLY A 22 7.83 -4.84 2.78
C GLY A 22 8.79 -5.13 1.64
N LEU A 23 8.47 -4.69 0.43
CA LEU A 23 9.31 -4.93 -0.75
C LEU A 23 10.61 -4.12 -0.71
N SER A 24 10.60 -2.88 -0.22
CA SER A 24 11.82 -2.09 -0.06
C SER A 24 12.72 -2.62 1.06
N ALA A 25 12.14 -3.13 2.16
CA ALA A 25 12.89 -3.84 3.19
C ALA A 25 13.51 -5.12 2.63
N ALA A 26 12.73 -5.93 1.90
CA ALA A 26 13.18 -7.16 1.28
C ALA A 26 14.34 -6.93 0.31
N GLN A 27 14.21 -5.93 -0.59
CA GLN A 27 15.26 -5.58 -1.55
C GLN A 27 16.56 -5.23 -0.81
N LYS A 28 16.47 -4.36 0.21
CA LYS A 28 17.65 -3.94 0.97
C LYS A 28 18.31 -5.11 1.70
N LEU A 29 17.54 -6.02 2.29
CA LEU A 29 18.07 -7.19 2.98
C LEU A 29 18.72 -8.21 2.01
N VAL A 30 18.12 -8.41 0.84
CA VAL A 30 18.68 -9.26 -0.22
C VAL A 30 20.00 -8.67 -0.76
N GLU A 31 20.10 -7.34 -0.94
CA GLU A 31 21.34 -6.65 -1.28
C GLU A 31 22.45 -6.92 -0.25
N HIS A 32 22.10 -7.15 1.01
CA HIS A 32 23.02 -7.54 2.08
C HIS A 32 23.20 -9.07 2.22
N GLY A 33 22.78 -9.85 1.21
CA GLY A 33 22.97 -11.30 1.18
C GLY A 33 22.05 -12.12 2.09
N ARG A 34 20.96 -11.52 2.64
CA ARG A 34 20.05 -12.23 3.55
C ARG A 34 19.02 -13.03 2.77
N GLN A 35 18.62 -14.17 3.32
CA GLN A 35 17.49 -14.94 2.80
C GLN A 35 16.16 -14.34 3.28
N VAL A 36 15.37 -13.86 2.34
CA VAL A 36 14.10 -13.20 2.63
C VAL A 36 12.94 -13.92 1.93
N LEU A 37 11.87 -14.14 2.67
CA LEU A 37 10.57 -14.53 2.13
C LEU A 37 9.56 -13.43 2.43
N VAL A 38 8.84 -12.98 1.41
CA VAL A 38 7.71 -12.07 1.57
C VAL A 38 6.40 -12.83 1.41
N VAL A 39 5.45 -12.67 2.33
CA VAL A 39 4.10 -13.24 2.21
C VAL A 39 3.05 -12.14 2.20
N ASP A 40 2.02 -12.29 1.37
CA ASP A 40 0.91 -11.33 1.28
C ASP A 40 -0.42 -12.03 1.08
N LYS A 41 -1.44 -11.61 1.83
CA LYS A 41 -2.82 -12.12 1.70
C LYS A 41 -3.48 -11.74 0.37
N GLY A 42 -3.01 -10.68 -0.28
CA GLY A 42 -3.51 -10.20 -1.55
C GLY A 42 -3.04 -11.08 -2.72
N ARG A 43 -3.83 -11.11 -3.80
CA ARG A 43 -3.49 -11.83 -5.04
C ARG A 43 -2.37 -11.16 -5.84
N GLY A 44 -2.12 -9.89 -5.59
CA GLY A 44 -1.15 -9.06 -6.31
C GLY A 44 -0.26 -8.26 -5.37
N LEU A 45 0.85 -7.79 -5.91
CA LEU A 45 1.82 -6.95 -5.22
C LEU A 45 1.32 -5.51 -5.07
N GLY A 46 1.90 -4.77 -4.13
CA GLY A 46 1.75 -3.33 -4.01
C GLY A 46 0.77 -2.86 -2.93
N GLY A 47 -0.08 -3.75 -2.39
CA GLY A 47 -1.03 -3.36 -1.35
C GLY A 47 -1.89 -2.16 -1.78
N ARG A 48 -1.73 -1.00 -1.14
CA ARG A 48 -2.45 0.25 -1.46
C ARG A 48 -2.02 0.94 -2.77
N LEU A 49 -1.09 0.38 -3.53
CA LEU A 49 -0.79 0.73 -4.91
C LEU A 49 -1.49 -0.19 -5.92
N ALA A 50 -2.42 -1.02 -5.46
CA ALA A 50 -3.07 -1.99 -6.32
C ALA A 50 -3.85 -1.33 -7.46
N GLY A 51 -3.71 -1.89 -8.66
CA GLY A 51 -4.55 -1.60 -9.83
C GLY A 51 -5.74 -2.55 -9.91
N ARG A 52 -6.77 -2.16 -10.65
CA ARG A 52 -7.96 -2.95 -10.91
C ARG A 52 -8.31 -2.91 -12.41
N ARG A 53 -8.97 -3.98 -12.88
CA ARG A 53 -9.56 -4.02 -14.23
C ARG A 53 -11.06 -4.26 -14.16
N ILE A 54 -11.78 -3.56 -15.04
CA ILE A 54 -13.22 -3.77 -15.29
C ILE A 54 -13.36 -3.81 -16.81
N GLY A 55 -13.63 -4.99 -17.36
CA GLY A 55 -13.57 -5.20 -18.80
C GLY A 55 -12.20 -4.82 -19.37
N THR A 56 -12.16 -3.87 -20.31
CA THR A 56 -10.95 -3.32 -20.93
C THR A 56 -10.37 -2.11 -20.17
N ALA A 57 -11.12 -1.53 -19.23
CA ALA A 57 -10.68 -0.39 -18.43
C ALA A 57 -9.71 -0.82 -17.35
N THR A 58 -8.70 0.02 -17.11
CA THR A 58 -7.71 -0.17 -16.04
C THR A 58 -7.71 1.04 -15.09
N PHE A 59 -7.51 0.79 -13.80
CA PHE A 59 -7.63 1.79 -12.77
C PHE A 59 -6.48 1.68 -11.76
N ASP A 60 -5.93 2.81 -11.35
CA ASP A 60 -5.30 2.94 -10.04
C ASP A 60 -6.39 3.29 -9.03
N HIS A 61 -6.68 2.40 -8.06
CA HIS A 61 -7.78 2.63 -7.11
C HIS A 61 -7.31 2.91 -5.68
N GLY A 62 -6.01 2.83 -5.44
CA GLY A 62 -5.34 3.27 -4.22
C GLY A 62 -4.57 4.57 -4.46
N ALA A 63 -3.25 4.57 -4.18
CA ALA A 63 -2.40 5.72 -4.41
C ALA A 63 -2.40 6.13 -5.90
N GLN A 64 -2.64 7.42 -6.13
CA GLN A 64 -2.78 7.96 -7.49
C GLN A 64 -1.45 8.45 -8.07
N PHE A 65 -0.54 8.85 -7.21
CA PHE A 65 0.79 9.38 -7.55
C PHE A 65 1.72 9.27 -6.35
N MET A 66 2.98 9.58 -6.57
CA MET A 66 3.99 9.78 -5.54
C MET A 66 4.67 11.13 -5.70
N THR A 67 5.22 11.65 -4.60
CA THR A 67 6.11 12.79 -4.53
C THR A 67 7.37 12.35 -3.81
N ALA A 68 8.52 12.96 -4.08
CA ALA A 68 9.79 12.65 -3.44
C ALA A 68 10.38 13.88 -2.75
N ARG A 69 10.94 13.68 -1.55
CA ARG A 69 11.62 14.67 -0.73
C ARG A 69 12.89 14.11 -0.08
N ASP A 70 12.86 12.85 0.36
CA ASP A 70 14.05 12.15 0.85
C ASP A 70 15.00 11.94 -0.33
N PRO A 71 16.29 12.32 -0.23
CA PRO A 71 17.25 12.20 -1.34
C PRO A 71 17.39 10.76 -1.86
N ARG A 72 17.34 9.76 -0.99
CA ARG A 72 17.43 8.33 -1.37
C ARG A 72 16.20 7.90 -2.17
N PHE A 73 15.01 8.38 -1.75
CA PHE A 73 13.77 8.09 -2.47
C PHE A 73 13.72 8.85 -3.80
N THR A 74 14.24 10.08 -3.86
CA THR A 74 14.38 10.83 -5.10
C THR A 74 15.25 10.06 -6.10
N ALA A 75 16.42 9.56 -5.69
CA ALA A 75 17.29 8.73 -6.53
C ALA A 75 16.58 7.43 -6.98
N LEU A 76 15.74 6.82 -6.15
CA LEU A 76 14.94 5.67 -6.55
C LEU A 76 13.89 6.04 -7.63
N VAL A 77 13.21 7.18 -7.47
CA VAL A 77 12.25 7.68 -8.48
C VAL A 77 12.93 7.97 -9.81
N GLU A 78 14.11 8.60 -9.79
CA GLU A 78 14.93 8.84 -10.99
C GLU A 78 15.28 7.52 -11.71
N ARG A 79 15.73 6.51 -10.97
CA ARG A 79 15.97 5.18 -11.55
C ARG A 79 14.69 4.56 -12.16
N TRP A 80 13.54 4.72 -11.53
CA TRP A 80 12.27 4.26 -12.07
C TRP A 80 11.88 5.00 -13.35
N VAL A 81 12.15 6.29 -13.42
CA VAL A 81 11.91 7.09 -14.63
C VAL A 81 12.82 6.62 -15.77
N ASP A 82 14.13 6.48 -15.51
CA ASP A 82 15.10 6.01 -16.50
C ASP A 82 14.78 4.60 -17.01
N ALA A 83 14.24 3.74 -16.14
CA ALA A 83 13.82 2.38 -16.49
C ALA A 83 12.40 2.30 -17.11
N GLY A 84 11.68 3.41 -17.27
CA GLY A 84 10.31 3.44 -17.77
C GLY A 84 9.28 2.80 -16.83
N VAL A 85 9.60 2.66 -15.55
CA VAL A 85 8.71 2.13 -14.49
C VAL A 85 7.84 3.22 -13.91
N ALA A 86 8.30 4.47 -13.94
CA ALA A 86 7.55 5.65 -13.55
C ALA A 86 7.71 6.77 -14.57
N GLU A 87 6.78 7.70 -14.56
CA GLU A 87 6.87 8.94 -15.33
C GLU A 87 6.22 10.09 -14.59
N GLU A 88 6.59 11.32 -14.92
CA GLU A 88 5.94 12.50 -14.38
C GLU A 88 4.53 12.62 -14.95
N TRP A 89 3.52 12.62 -14.07
CA TRP A 89 2.14 12.85 -14.46
C TRP A 89 1.85 14.34 -14.61
N TYR A 90 2.17 15.13 -13.59
CA TYR A 90 2.00 16.58 -13.64
C TYR A 90 2.74 17.29 -12.47
N ARG A 91 2.85 18.64 -12.58
CA ARG A 91 3.39 19.50 -11.52
C ARG A 91 2.32 20.39 -10.89
N SER A 92 1.33 20.81 -11.68
CA SER A 92 0.25 21.70 -11.24
C SER A 92 -1.07 21.24 -11.83
N TYR A 93 -2.17 21.59 -11.15
CA TYR A 93 -3.53 21.42 -11.65
C TYR A 93 -4.37 22.66 -11.28
N PRO A 94 -5.57 22.86 -11.88
CA PRO A 94 -6.42 24.00 -11.60
C PRO A 94 -6.66 24.23 -10.11
N GLY A 95 -6.38 25.43 -9.61
CA GLY A 95 -6.49 25.80 -8.20
C GLY A 95 -5.24 25.51 -7.33
N GLN A 96 -4.22 24.83 -7.87
CA GLN A 96 -2.93 24.63 -7.18
C GLN A 96 -1.74 24.86 -8.12
N PRO A 97 -1.19 26.06 -8.17
CA PRO A 97 -0.10 26.42 -9.09
C PRO A 97 1.27 25.89 -8.70
N GLN A 98 1.39 24.86 -7.92
CA GLN A 98 2.61 24.47 -7.34
C GLN A 98 3.36 23.29 -7.89
N ALA A 99 4.45 23.35 -7.90
CA ALA A 99 5.78 23.16 -8.35
C ALA A 99 6.47 21.79 -8.07
N HIS A 100 5.91 20.90 -7.28
CA HIS A 100 6.53 19.60 -7.07
C HIS A 100 6.00 18.59 -8.08
N PRO A 101 6.88 17.86 -8.81
CA PRO A 101 6.45 16.83 -9.72
C PRO A 101 5.69 15.72 -8.97
N ARG A 102 4.64 15.24 -9.61
CA ARG A 102 3.91 14.06 -9.19
C ARG A 102 4.13 12.98 -10.22
N TRP A 103 4.71 11.87 -9.76
CA TRP A 103 5.00 10.73 -10.62
C TRP A 103 3.95 9.66 -10.48
N ARG A 104 3.65 9.01 -11.58
CA ARG A 104 2.83 7.80 -11.63
C ARG A 104 3.66 6.58 -12.01
N GLY A 105 3.20 5.37 -11.66
CA GLY A 105 3.75 4.13 -12.19
C GLY A 105 3.27 3.84 -13.62
N VAL A 106 4.10 3.20 -14.42
CA VAL A 106 3.83 2.85 -15.81
C VAL A 106 3.79 1.32 -15.96
N PRO A 107 2.69 0.72 -16.45
CA PRO A 107 1.41 1.34 -16.86
C PRO A 107 0.49 1.76 -15.70
N THR A 108 0.72 1.31 -14.47
CA THR A 108 -0.08 1.59 -13.27
C THR A 108 0.83 1.75 -12.07
N MET A 109 0.32 2.29 -10.97
CA MET A 109 1.08 2.41 -9.72
C MET A 109 1.65 1.08 -9.20
N THR A 110 1.02 -0.05 -9.55
CA THR A 110 1.53 -1.40 -9.19
C THR A 110 2.91 -1.71 -9.81
N ALA A 111 3.30 -1.03 -10.89
CA ALA A 111 4.61 -1.23 -11.52
C ALA A 111 5.78 -1.01 -10.56
N LEU A 112 5.66 -0.03 -9.66
CA LEU A 112 6.66 0.29 -8.65
C LEU A 112 6.93 -0.91 -7.71
N ALA A 113 5.85 -1.53 -7.25
CA ALA A 113 5.94 -2.71 -6.39
C ALA A 113 6.51 -3.93 -7.14
N LYS A 114 6.15 -4.10 -8.42
CA LYS A 114 6.68 -5.17 -9.26
C LYS A 114 8.17 -5.01 -9.51
N ASP A 115 8.65 -3.78 -9.65
CA ASP A 115 10.07 -3.50 -9.81
C ASP A 115 10.85 -3.83 -8.54
N LEU A 116 10.38 -3.38 -7.37
CA LEU A 116 11.01 -3.70 -6.09
C LEU A 116 11.01 -5.21 -5.78
N ALA A 117 10.04 -5.96 -6.30
CA ALA A 117 9.93 -7.40 -6.08
C ALA A 117 10.85 -8.25 -6.98
N ARG A 118 11.63 -7.64 -7.89
CA ARG A 118 12.53 -8.39 -8.78
C ARG A 118 13.59 -9.12 -7.98
N GLY A 119 13.69 -10.43 -8.20
CA GLY A 119 14.64 -11.30 -7.50
C GLY A 119 14.26 -11.64 -6.06
N ILE A 120 13.08 -11.23 -5.58
CA ILE A 120 12.57 -11.55 -4.25
C ILE A 120 11.55 -12.68 -4.33
N GLU A 121 11.66 -13.65 -3.44
CA GLU A 121 10.63 -14.69 -3.28
C GLU A 121 9.41 -14.11 -2.59
N VAL A 122 8.26 -14.10 -3.30
CA VAL A 122 7.00 -13.56 -2.79
C VAL A 122 5.88 -14.59 -2.94
N TRP A 123 5.22 -14.94 -1.84
CA TRP A 123 4.02 -15.77 -1.83
C TRP A 123 2.79 -14.86 -1.69
N SER A 124 2.10 -14.63 -2.78
CA SER A 124 0.81 -13.94 -2.78
C SER A 124 -0.34 -14.90 -2.51
N SER A 125 -1.52 -14.37 -2.14
CA SER A 125 -2.68 -15.16 -1.68
C SER A 125 -2.33 -16.07 -0.49
N THR A 126 -1.44 -15.61 0.37
CA THR A 126 -0.92 -16.35 1.53
C THR A 126 -1.12 -15.47 2.76
N ARG A 127 -2.07 -15.84 3.60
CA ARG A 127 -2.39 -15.10 4.82
C ARG A 127 -1.72 -15.76 6.03
N VAL A 128 -0.96 -14.98 6.77
CA VAL A 128 -0.56 -15.38 8.12
C VAL A 128 -1.77 -15.24 9.05
N VAL A 129 -2.12 -16.31 9.73
CA VAL A 129 -3.26 -16.35 10.66
C VAL A 129 -2.84 -16.37 12.12
N GLU A 130 -1.62 -16.84 12.40
CA GLU A 130 -1.05 -16.84 13.72
C GLU A 130 0.47 -16.71 13.64
N MET A 131 1.05 -16.08 14.65
CA MET A 131 2.49 -15.92 14.82
C MET A 131 2.83 -16.16 16.30
N ARG A 132 3.68 -17.13 16.60
CA ARG A 132 4.10 -17.46 17.97
C ARG A 132 5.61 -17.34 18.12
N GLN A 133 6.04 -16.73 19.24
CA GLN A 133 7.43 -16.66 19.61
C GLN A 133 7.89 -17.98 20.25
N SER A 134 9.09 -18.43 19.89
CA SER A 134 9.86 -19.44 20.61
C SER A 134 11.22 -18.86 21.05
N GLU A 135 12.07 -19.65 21.69
CA GLU A 135 13.36 -19.15 22.21
C GLU A 135 14.26 -18.49 21.14
N ARG A 136 14.21 -18.95 19.90
CA ARG A 136 15.13 -18.47 18.83
C ARG A 136 14.46 -18.21 17.48
N ALA A 137 13.15 -18.34 17.40
CA ALA A 137 12.45 -18.25 16.12
C ALA A 137 10.97 -17.89 16.29
N TRP A 138 10.37 -17.51 15.18
CA TRP A 138 8.95 -17.31 15.01
C TRP A 138 8.32 -18.52 14.32
N HIS A 139 7.28 -19.08 14.92
CA HIS A 139 6.42 -20.09 14.30
C HIS A 139 5.21 -19.42 13.69
N ILE A 140 5.03 -19.59 12.40
CA ILE A 140 4.04 -18.90 11.59
C ILE A 140 3.04 -19.90 11.02
N ALA A 141 1.75 -19.73 11.30
CA ALA A 141 0.68 -20.50 10.68
C ALA A 141 0.04 -19.73 9.53
N LEU A 142 -0.23 -20.42 8.43
CA LEU A 142 -0.86 -19.88 7.24
C LEU A 142 -2.32 -20.35 7.12
N ASP A 143 -3.14 -19.60 6.41
CA ASP A 143 -4.54 -19.93 6.14
C ASP A 143 -4.74 -21.17 5.30
N SER A 144 -3.70 -21.63 4.59
CA SER A 144 -3.67 -22.94 3.91
C SER A 144 -3.62 -24.15 4.85
N GLY A 145 -3.30 -23.95 6.14
CA GLY A 145 -2.97 -24.99 7.10
C GLY A 145 -1.47 -25.36 7.15
N ASP A 146 -0.67 -24.79 6.27
CA ASP A 146 0.79 -24.91 6.30
C ASP A 146 1.39 -24.05 7.41
N SER A 147 2.64 -24.37 7.77
CA SER A 147 3.43 -23.56 8.72
C SER A 147 4.86 -23.38 8.24
N LEU A 148 5.47 -22.30 8.69
CA LEU A 148 6.89 -22.01 8.47
C LEU A 148 7.53 -21.42 9.73
N THR A 149 8.87 -21.48 9.78
CA THR A 149 9.67 -20.91 10.85
C THR A 149 10.53 -19.79 10.28
N ALA A 150 10.66 -18.69 11.03
CA ALA A 150 11.49 -17.54 10.66
C ALA A 150 12.37 -17.10 11.82
N GLY A 151 13.64 -16.79 11.55
CA GLY A 151 14.53 -16.19 12.55
C GLY A 151 14.13 -14.77 12.93
N THR A 152 13.62 -14.03 11.96
CA THR A 152 13.20 -12.62 12.12
C THR A 152 11.88 -12.39 11.42
N VAL A 153 11.02 -11.51 11.96
CA VAL A 153 9.78 -11.09 11.32
C VAL A 153 9.72 -9.57 11.16
N ILE A 154 9.32 -9.11 9.96
CA ILE A 154 8.95 -7.72 9.71
C ILE A 154 7.46 -7.66 9.38
N LEU A 155 6.68 -6.92 10.18
CA LEU A 155 5.26 -6.66 9.93
C LEU A 155 5.11 -5.34 9.18
N THR A 156 4.51 -5.38 7.99
CA THR A 156 4.25 -4.18 7.17
C THR A 156 2.77 -3.99 6.84
N ALA A 157 1.91 -4.78 7.45
CA ALA A 157 0.47 -4.56 7.42
C ALA A 157 0.09 -3.25 8.15
N PRO A 158 -1.09 -2.66 7.87
CA PRO A 158 -1.62 -1.60 8.71
C PRO A 158 -1.57 -1.98 10.19
N VAL A 159 -1.17 -1.03 11.05
CA VAL A 159 -0.85 -1.31 12.45
C VAL A 159 -1.95 -2.05 13.21
N PRO A 160 -3.26 -1.75 13.05
CA PRO A 160 -4.30 -2.56 13.70
C PRO A 160 -4.25 -4.04 13.34
N GLN A 161 -3.96 -4.38 12.08
CA GLN A 161 -3.81 -5.77 11.64
C GLN A 161 -2.53 -6.42 12.19
N SER A 162 -1.48 -5.64 12.41
CA SER A 162 -0.25 -6.12 13.07
C SER A 162 -0.49 -6.37 14.55
N ILE A 163 -1.27 -5.52 15.22
CA ILE A 163 -1.69 -5.73 16.62
C ILE A 163 -2.51 -7.02 16.75
N ASP A 164 -3.46 -7.26 15.83
CA ASP A 164 -4.26 -8.49 15.83
C ASP A 164 -3.38 -9.75 15.79
N LEU A 165 -2.31 -9.74 14.97
CA LEU A 165 -1.36 -10.86 14.90
C LEU A 165 -0.51 -10.99 16.18
N ILE A 166 -0.08 -9.88 16.76
CA ILE A 166 0.70 -9.85 18.00
C ILE A 166 -0.14 -10.39 19.16
N ASP A 167 -1.37 -9.92 19.29
CA ASP A 167 -2.30 -10.32 20.36
C ASP A 167 -2.74 -11.78 20.20
N GLY A 168 -3.06 -12.20 18.97
CA GLY A 168 -3.41 -13.58 18.64
C GLY A 168 -2.30 -14.58 18.97
N GLY A 169 -1.04 -14.17 18.87
CA GLY A 169 0.12 -14.97 19.24
C GLY A 169 0.56 -14.82 20.68
N ALA A 170 -0.15 -14.04 21.49
CA ALA A 170 0.21 -13.70 22.89
C ALA A 170 1.65 -13.14 23.04
N ILE A 171 2.09 -12.36 22.03
CA ILE A 171 3.44 -11.77 22.01
C ILE A 171 3.47 -10.58 22.95
N ALA A 172 4.40 -10.61 23.93
CA ALA A 172 4.53 -9.57 24.91
C ALA A 172 5.10 -8.28 24.29
N LEU A 173 4.38 -7.19 24.43
CA LEU A 173 4.86 -5.83 24.13
C LEU A 173 5.11 -5.07 25.43
N SER A 174 6.13 -4.22 25.44
CA SER A 174 6.27 -3.22 26.51
C SER A 174 5.06 -2.28 26.52
N SER A 175 4.73 -1.71 27.67
CA SER A 175 3.63 -0.73 27.77
C SER A 175 3.85 0.47 26.86
N ASP A 176 5.12 0.86 26.61
CA ASP A 176 5.47 1.93 25.69
C ASP A 176 5.18 1.54 24.23
N HIS A 177 5.63 0.37 23.79
CA HIS A 177 5.36 -0.10 22.44
C HIS A 177 3.86 -0.24 22.20
N ARG A 178 3.09 -0.81 23.14
CA ARG A 178 1.64 -0.93 23.05
C ARG A 178 0.98 0.42 22.86
N ARG A 179 1.26 1.38 23.73
CA ARG A 179 0.72 2.75 23.65
C ARG A 179 1.03 3.43 22.33
N ARG A 180 2.26 3.31 21.82
CA ARG A 180 2.68 3.90 20.55
C ARG A 180 1.90 3.32 19.38
N LEU A 181 1.74 2.00 19.32
CA LEU A 181 0.99 1.32 18.25
C LEU A 181 -0.50 1.67 18.29
N GLU A 182 -1.11 1.71 19.48
CA GLU A 182 -2.52 2.09 19.67
C GLU A 182 -2.79 3.57 19.38
N HIS A 183 -1.75 4.43 19.43
CA HIS A 183 -1.86 5.84 19.08
C HIS A 183 -1.94 6.09 17.57
N ILE A 184 -1.60 5.11 16.74
CA ILE A 184 -1.65 5.21 15.28
C ILE A 184 -3.10 5.07 14.81
N GLU A 185 -3.58 6.07 14.10
CA GLU A 185 -4.93 6.13 13.55
C GLU A 185 -4.90 6.15 12.03
N TYR A 186 -5.99 5.72 11.40
CA TYR A 186 -6.12 5.68 9.95
C TYR A 186 -7.44 6.29 9.48
N ASP A 187 -7.36 7.10 8.44
CA ASP A 187 -8.51 7.48 7.64
C ASP A 187 -8.94 6.30 6.76
N ALA A 188 -10.24 6.11 6.63
CA ALA A 188 -10.81 5.23 5.62
C ALA A 188 -10.95 5.98 4.28
N CYS A 189 -11.01 5.22 3.18
CA CYS A 189 -11.33 5.76 1.85
C CYS A 189 -12.18 4.75 1.07
N ILE A 190 -13.34 5.17 0.61
CA ILE A 190 -14.12 4.41 -0.34
C ILE A 190 -13.75 4.88 -1.74
N ALA A 191 -13.23 3.97 -2.54
CA ALA A 191 -12.85 4.21 -3.93
C ALA A 191 -13.89 3.61 -4.89
N VAL A 192 -14.40 4.40 -5.82
CA VAL A 192 -15.22 3.93 -6.93
C VAL A 192 -14.41 4.00 -8.21
N MET A 193 -14.35 2.89 -8.92
CA MET A 193 -13.77 2.77 -10.25
C MET A 193 -14.91 2.71 -11.24
N ALA A 194 -15.08 3.72 -12.10
CA ALA A 194 -16.21 3.82 -13.01
C ALA A 194 -15.74 3.86 -14.48
N VAL A 195 -16.33 3.00 -15.31
CA VAL A 195 -16.19 2.99 -16.76
C VAL A 195 -17.22 3.93 -17.33
N LEU A 196 -16.81 4.77 -18.27
CA LEU A 196 -17.67 5.77 -18.89
C LEU A 196 -17.96 5.42 -20.37
N ASP A 197 -19.10 5.87 -20.89
CA ASP A 197 -19.47 5.74 -22.31
C ASP A 197 -18.77 6.76 -23.21
N GLY A 198 -18.12 7.78 -22.63
CA GLY A 198 -17.40 8.84 -23.33
C GLY A 198 -16.37 9.52 -22.44
N PRO A 199 -15.57 10.47 -22.98
CA PRO A 199 -14.57 11.21 -22.21
C PRO A 199 -15.21 11.97 -21.06
N SER A 200 -14.49 12.08 -19.95
CA SER A 200 -14.89 12.93 -18.83
C SER A 200 -14.65 14.41 -19.16
N MET A 201 -15.30 15.31 -18.40
CA MET A 201 -15.06 16.76 -18.47
C MET A 201 -14.00 17.23 -17.46
N ILE A 202 -13.26 16.31 -16.89
CA ILE A 202 -12.16 16.66 -15.97
C ILE A 202 -11.06 17.36 -16.78
N PRO A 203 -10.66 18.58 -16.39
CA PRO A 203 -9.63 19.31 -17.13
C PRO A 203 -8.26 18.59 -17.02
N ALA A 204 -7.40 18.82 -18.03
CA ALA A 204 -6.01 18.36 -17.93
C ALA A 204 -5.37 18.87 -16.62
N PRO A 205 -4.60 18.03 -15.95
CA PRO A 205 -4.02 16.75 -16.35
C PRO A 205 -4.89 15.50 -16.03
N GLY A 206 -6.19 15.62 -15.91
CA GLY A 206 -7.07 14.52 -15.53
C GLY A 206 -7.14 14.29 -14.00
N ALA A 207 -6.98 15.38 -13.22
CA ALA A 207 -7.01 15.32 -11.77
C ALA A 207 -7.76 16.52 -11.20
N VAL A 208 -8.63 16.28 -10.23
CA VAL A 208 -9.36 17.33 -9.50
C VAL A 208 -9.62 16.91 -8.06
N ALA A 209 -9.63 17.89 -7.16
CA ALA A 209 -9.97 17.73 -5.75
C ALA A 209 -11.25 18.54 -5.44
N PRO A 210 -12.45 17.92 -5.54
CA PRO A 210 -13.73 18.62 -5.43
C PRO A 210 -14.00 19.27 -4.09
N GLN A 211 -13.60 18.65 -2.98
CA GLN A 211 -13.84 19.12 -1.60
C GLN A 211 -15.33 19.45 -1.34
N ASN A 212 -16.23 18.61 -1.86
CA ASN A 212 -17.68 18.81 -1.76
C ASN A 212 -18.31 18.03 -0.57
N GLY A 213 -17.50 17.60 0.40
CA GLY A 213 -17.91 16.81 1.55
C GLY A 213 -18.00 15.30 1.28
N ILE A 214 -18.29 14.89 0.05
CA ILE A 214 -18.37 13.48 -0.35
C ILE A 214 -17.07 13.04 -1.02
N LEU A 215 -16.53 13.85 -1.93
CA LEU A 215 -15.35 13.54 -2.73
C LEU A 215 -14.17 14.42 -2.34
N ASP A 216 -13.02 13.80 -2.14
CA ASP A 216 -11.73 14.48 -1.97
C ASP A 216 -10.88 14.46 -3.23
N TRP A 217 -11.06 13.43 -4.10
CA TRP A 217 -10.24 13.27 -5.29
C TRP A 217 -10.97 12.56 -6.42
N ILE A 218 -10.75 13.04 -7.64
CA ILE A 218 -11.13 12.37 -8.88
C ILE A 218 -9.91 12.33 -9.80
N SER A 219 -9.65 11.18 -10.40
CA SER A 219 -8.68 11.05 -11.49
C SER A 219 -9.31 10.40 -12.72
N ASP A 220 -9.04 10.97 -13.86
CA ASP A 220 -9.32 10.38 -15.18
C ASP A 220 -8.18 9.43 -15.55
N ASN A 221 -8.45 8.14 -15.51
CA ASN A 221 -7.43 7.12 -15.78
C ASN A 221 -7.02 7.09 -17.26
N GLN A 222 -7.87 7.55 -18.18
CA GLN A 222 -7.53 7.66 -19.60
C GLN A 222 -6.56 8.82 -19.83
N GLN A 223 -6.86 10.02 -19.33
CA GLN A 223 -5.95 11.17 -19.41
C GLN A 223 -4.63 10.92 -18.66
N LYS A 224 -4.71 10.21 -17.54
CA LYS A 224 -3.54 9.78 -16.78
C LYS A 224 -2.68 8.76 -17.54
N GLY A 225 -3.18 8.14 -18.62
CA GLY A 225 -2.49 7.10 -19.39
C GLY A 225 -2.48 5.72 -18.73
N VAL A 226 -3.38 5.47 -17.79
CA VAL A 226 -3.58 4.18 -17.10
C VAL A 226 -4.58 3.30 -17.82
N SER A 227 -5.64 3.89 -18.39
CA SER A 227 -6.68 3.20 -19.13
C SER A 227 -6.66 3.55 -20.62
N GLY A 228 -6.86 2.55 -21.49
CA GLY A 228 -7.04 2.77 -22.91
C GLY A 228 -8.46 3.25 -23.30
N VAL A 229 -9.39 3.24 -22.36
CA VAL A 229 -10.79 3.64 -22.55
C VAL A 229 -11.20 4.63 -21.46
N PRO A 230 -12.30 5.42 -21.67
CA PRO A 230 -12.79 6.36 -20.67
C PRO A 230 -13.09 5.69 -19.32
N ALA A 231 -12.41 6.14 -18.27
CA ALA A 231 -12.47 5.53 -16.96
C ALA A 231 -12.01 6.50 -15.88
N VAL A 232 -12.72 6.58 -14.77
CA VAL A 232 -12.38 7.47 -13.64
C VAL A 232 -12.29 6.73 -12.32
N THR A 233 -11.37 7.16 -11.45
CA THR A 233 -11.31 6.75 -10.06
C THR A 233 -11.80 7.90 -9.19
N LEU A 234 -12.79 7.61 -8.33
CA LEU A 234 -13.39 8.55 -7.38
C LEU A 234 -13.01 8.14 -5.97
N HIS A 235 -12.32 8.99 -5.23
CA HIS A 235 -12.02 8.77 -3.82
C HIS A 235 -12.95 9.63 -2.97
N ALA A 236 -13.73 8.96 -2.13
CA ALA A 236 -14.55 9.64 -1.15
C ALA A 236 -13.69 10.24 -0.04
N SER A 237 -14.21 11.30 0.58
CA SER A 237 -13.57 11.95 1.73
C SER A 237 -13.44 11.00 2.91
N ALA A 238 -12.49 11.29 3.80
CA ALA A 238 -12.27 10.50 5.01
C ALA A 238 -13.53 10.45 5.89
N ALA A 239 -14.21 11.61 6.06
CA ALA A 239 -15.42 11.72 6.86
C ALA A 239 -16.57 10.86 6.28
N PHE A 240 -16.86 11.03 4.98
CA PHE A 240 -17.88 10.23 4.31
C PHE A 240 -17.52 8.73 4.34
N SER A 241 -16.26 8.39 4.13
CA SER A 241 -15.80 7.00 4.14
C SER A 241 -15.93 6.36 5.52
N ALA A 242 -15.56 7.07 6.60
CA ALA A 242 -15.70 6.57 7.97
C ALA A 242 -17.17 6.24 8.32
N GLU A 243 -18.10 7.12 7.91
CA GLU A 243 -19.54 6.92 8.14
C GLU A 243 -20.11 5.73 7.35
N HIS A 244 -19.56 5.43 6.15
CA HIS A 244 -20.19 4.53 5.19
C HIS A 244 -19.35 3.29 4.85
N ILE A 245 -18.21 3.07 5.51
CA ILE A 245 -17.27 1.97 5.17
C ILE A 245 -17.91 0.57 5.31
N ASP A 246 -18.89 0.42 6.17
CA ASP A 246 -19.62 -0.84 6.40
C ASP A 246 -20.99 -0.89 5.70
N ALA A 247 -21.41 0.19 5.03
CA ALA A 247 -22.65 0.25 4.29
C ALA A 247 -22.61 -0.57 2.98
N PRO A 248 -23.77 -0.97 2.43
CA PRO A 248 -23.85 -1.70 1.17
C PRO A 248 -23.15 -0.94 0.03
N ARG A 249 -22.18 -1.60 -0.63
CA ARG A 249 -21.31 -0.99 -1.66
C ARG A 249 -22.08 -0.37 -2.81
N GLU A 250 -23.19 -0.97 -3.22
CA GLU A 250 -24.03 -0.44 -4.30
C GLU A 250 -24.65 0.92 -3.95
N VAL A 251 -25.17 1.04 -2.72
CA VAL A 251 -25.78 2.31 -2.25
C VAL A 251 -24.75 3.42 -2.16
N VAL A 252 -23.62 3.12 -1.56
CA VAL A 252 -22.53 4.10 -1.39
C VAL A 252 -21.91 4.48 -2.75
N GLY A 253 -21.72 3.49 -3.64
CA GLY A 253 -21.19 3.72 -4.98
C GLY A 253 -22.05 4.68 -5.79
N LYS A 254 -23.37 4.52 -5.79
CA LYS A 254 -24.30 5.42 -6.47
C LYS A 254 -24.20 6.85 -5.95
N ARG A 255 -24.15 7.06 -4.64
CA ARG A 255 -24.01 8.40 -4.04
C ARG A 255 -22.70 9.08 -4.44
N ILE A 256 -21.59 8.31 -4.49
CA ILE A 256 -20.29 8.82 -4.90
C ILE A 256 -20.30 9.20 -6.38
N ILE A 257 -20.91 8.37 -7.25
CA ILE A 257 -21.06 8.64 -8.67
C ILE A 257 -21.92 9.88 -8.91
N GLU A 258 -23.05 10.02 -8.24
CA GLU A 258 -23.91 11.23 -8.30
C GLU A 258 -23.13 12.49 -7.90
N ALA A 259 -22.35 12.43 -6.84
CA ALA A 259 -21.51 13.55 -6.41
C ALA A 259 -20.42 13.93 -7.41
N ALA A 260 -20.00 13.00 -8.29
CA ALA A 260 -18.98 13.21 -9.31
C ALA A 260 -19.53 13.74 -10.64
N GLN A 261 -20.86 13.73 -10.86
CA GLN A 261 -21.49 14.09 -12.14
C GLN A 261 -21.07 15.47 -12.69
N PRO A 262 -20.87 16.53 -11.89
CA PRO A 262 -20.40 17.81 -12.39
C PRO A 262 -19.07 17.75 -13.16
N TRP A 263 -18.23 16.75 -12.85
CA TRP A 263 -16.91 16.57 -13.48
C TRP A 263 -16.87 15.49 -14.54
N ILE A 264 -17.67 14.41 -14.42
CA ILE A 264 -17.63 13.32 -15.38
C ILE A 264 -18.53 13.58 -16.59
N GLN A 265 -19.74 14.09 -16.40
CA GLN A 265 -20.76 14.43 -17.43
C GLN A 265 -21.02 13.34 -18.48
N ALA A 266 -20.42 12.16 -18.35
CA ALA A 266 -20.63 10.99 -19.16
C ALA A 266 -21.44 9.95 -18.36
N THR A 267 -22.04 8.98 -19.07
CA THR A 267 -22.79 7.91 -18.43
C THR A 267 -21.83 6.87 -17.86
N VAL A 268 -22.03 6.50 -16.61
CA VAL A 268 -21.32 5.36 -16.01
C VAL A 268 -21.97 4.06 -16.50
N THR A 269 -21.23 3.27 -17.26
CA THR A 269 -21.71 2.00 -17.83
C THR A 269 -21.44 0.79 -16.96
N ASP A 270 -20.38 0.83 -16.17
CA ASP A 270 -20.02 -0.19 -15.19
C ASP A 270 -19.17 0.41 -14.08
N TYR A 271 -19.22 -0.15 -12.88
CA TYR A 271 -18.38 0.32 -11.78
C TYR A 271 -18.15 -0.76 -10.73
N GLN A 272 -17.05 -0.60 -9.97
CA GLN A 272 -16.77 -1.36 -8.77
C GLN A 272 -16.44 -0.43 -7.62
N VAL A 273 -16.80 -0.86 -6.40
CA VAL A 273 -16.53 -0.11 -5.17
C VAL A 273 -15.57 -0.88 -4.31
N HIS A 274 -14.51 -0.23 -3.84
CA HIS A 274 -13.54 -0.78 -2.90
C HIS A 274 -13.47 0.07 -1.64
N GLY A 275 -13.50 -0.57 -0.47
CA GLY A 275 -13.33 0.12 0.81
C GLY A 275 -11.94 -0.11 1.38
N TRP A 276 -11.14 0.94 1.44
CA TRP A 276 -9.85 0.97 2.14
C TRP A 276 -10.10 1.37 3.60
N ARG A 277 -10.25 0.40 4.51
CA ARG A 277 -10.47 0.69 5.94
C ARG A 277 -9.27 1.40 6.57
N TYR A 278 -8.07 1.05 6.15
CA TYR A 278 -6.80 1.63 6.59
C TYR A 278 -6.11 2.28 5.38
N SER A 279 -6.73 3.32 4.83
CA SER A 279 -6.28 3.95 3.59
C SER A 279 -4.99 4.75 3.81
N LYS A 280 -5.02 5.62 4.80
CA LYS A 280 -3.94 6.57 5.07
C LYS A 280 -3.81 6.79 6.57
N PRO A 281 -2.62 6.67 7.16
CA PRO A 281 -2.43 7.09 8.53
C PRO A 281 -2.75 8.56 8.71
N SER A 282 -3.67 8.88 9.62
CA SER A 282 -3.98 10.24 10.07
C SER A 282 -3.14 10.64 11.27
N ARG A 283 -2.70 9.65 12.05
CA ARG A 283 -1.73 9.81 13.13
C ARG A 283 -0.62 8.78 12.96
N VAL A 284 0.61 9.21 13.01
CA VAL A 284 1.82 8.41 12.74
C VAL A 284 2.73 8.33 13.98
N ASP A 285 3.59 7.34 14.00
CA ASP A 285 4.66 7.24 14.99
C ASP A 285 5.83 8.19 14.63
N GLU A 286 6.60 8.61 15.61
CA GLU A 286 7.74 9.52 15.43
C GLU A 286 8.98 8.82 14.86
N LYS A 287 9.10 7.50 14.99
CA LYS A 287 10.22 6.71 14.46
C LYS A 287 9.91 6.20 13.05
N THR A 288 10.95 5.97 12.28
CA THR A 288 10.84 5.44 10.91
C THR A 288 10.51 3.95 10.83
N CYS A 289 10.74 3.19 11.91
CA CYS A 289 10.29 1.81 12.15
C CYS A 289 10.28 1.55 13.65
N LEU A 290 9.68 0.46 14.10
CA LEU A 290 9.61 0.10 15.52
C LEU A 290 10.09 -1.33 15.74
N VAL A 291 11.23 -1.50 16.40
CA VAL A 291 11.71 -2.79 16.88
C VAL A 291 11.01 -3.08 18.21
N VAL A 292 10.15 -4.08 18.26
CA VAL A 292 9.36 -4.41 19.47
C VAL A 292 9.88 -5.62 20.22
N CYS A 293 10.67 -6.48 19.57
CA CYS A 293 11.38 -7.59 20.16
C CYS A 293 12.77 -7.69 19.52
N GLN A 294 13.79 -8.04 20.32
CA GLN A 294 15.18 -8.18 19.85
C GLN A 294 15.57 -9.64 19.63
N ASP A 295 14.99 -10.56 20.40
CA ASP A 295 15.34 -11.99 20.34
C ASP A 295 14.10 -12.87 20.52
N PRO A 296 13.64 -13.56 19.47
CA PRO A 296 13.97 -13.30 18.06
C PRO A 296 13.42 -11.93 17.58
N PRO A 297 14.07 -11.27 16.59
CA PRO A 297 13.70 -9.92 16.20
C PRO A 297 12.29 -9.83 15.60
N LEU A 298 11.55 -8.79 16.04
CA LEU A 298 10.25 -8.38 15.46
C LEU A 298 10.23 -6.88 15.21
N VAL A 299 10.04 -6.49 13.96
CA VAL A 299 10.05 -5.09 13.54
C VAL A 299 8.73 -4.75 12.87
N LEU A 300 8.17 -3.58 13.19
CA LEU A 300 7.04 -2.99 12.47
C LEU A 300 7.53 -1.86 11.56
N ALA A 301 7.06 -1.86 10.32
CA ALA A 301 7.37 -0.83 9.32
C ALA A 301 6.14 -0.52 8.46
N GLY A 302 6.16 0.64 7.81
CA GLY A 302 5.08 1.10 6.96
C GLY A 302 4.94 2.63 6.98
N ASP A 303 4.01 3.14 6.21
CA ASP A 303 3.72 4.58 6.11
C ASP A 303 3.21 5.20 7.42
N ALA A 304 2.83 4.39 8.39
CA ALA A 304 2.50 4.84 9.74
C ALA A 304 3.72 5.26 10.58
N PHE A 305 4.95 4.94 10.13
CA PHE A 305 6.19 5.24 10.85
C PHE A 305 7.02 6.34 10.17
N ALA A 306 7.04 6.44 8.86
CA ALA A 306 7.83 7.45 8.13
C ALA A 306 6.97 8.43 7.34
N GLY A 307 5.69 8.49 7.63
CA GLY A 307 4.72 9.41 7.04
C GLY A 307 3.79 8.78 6.01
N PRO A 308 2.57 9.31 5.91
CA PRO A 308 1.44 8.68 5.21
C PRO A 308 1.52 8.86 3.68
N ARG A 309 2.61 8.40 3.05
CA ARG A 309 2.89 8.54 1.62
C ARG A 309 3.58 7.30 1.08
N VAL A 310 3.65 7.21 -0.26
CA VAL A 310 4.45 6.23 -0.98
C VAL A 310 5.92 6.25 -0.51
N GLU A 311 6.51 7.45 -0.44
CA GLU A 311 7.84 7.70 0.10
C GLU A 311 8.01 7.17 1.52
N GLY A 312 7.10 7.51 2.43
CA GLY A 312 7.17 7.08 3.82
C GLY A 312 7.16 5.56 3.97
N ALA A 313 6.36 4.85 3.16
CA ALA A 313 6.37 3.39 3.15
C ALA A 313 7.75 2.84 2.76
N VAL A 314 8.37 3.37 1.71
CA VAL A 314 9.71 2.94 1.25
C VAL A 314 10.79 3.25 2.28
N VAL A 315 10.82 4.48 2.81
CA VAL A 315 11.79 4.92 3.82
C VAL A 315 11.67 4.07 5.09
N SER A 316 10.45 3.77 5.52
CA SER A 316 10.22 2.90 6.67
C SER A 316 10.71 1.47 6.43
N GLY A 317 10.53 0.94 5.22
CA GLY A 317 11.07 -0.38 4.85
C GLY A 317 12.60 -0.42 4.90
N TRP A 318 13.27 0.61 4.38
CA TRP A 318 14.73 0.73 4.48
C TRP A 318 15.20 0.82 5.93
N ALA A 319 14.52 1.62 6.75
CA ALA A 319 14.85 1.74 8.17
C ALA A 319 14.71 0.41 8.93
N ALA A 320 13.70 -0.40 8.60
CA ALA A 320 13.54 -1.72 9.19
C ALA A 320 14.68 -2.67 8.79
N ALA A 321 15.13 -2.63 7.53
CA ALA A 321 16.26 -3.41 7.07
C ALA A 321 17.59 -2.96 7.74
N GLU A 322 17.80 -1.65 7.87
CA GLU A 322 18.97 -1.06 8.54
C GLU A 322 19.01 -1.43 10.04
N ALA A 323 17.86 -1.41 10.74
CA ALA A 323 17.78 -1.82 12.15
C ALA A 323 18.21 -3.28 12.35
N LEU A 324 17.85 -4.17 11.43
CA LEU A 324 18.27 -5.57 11.49
C LEU A 324 19.72 -5.81 11.07
N HIS A 325 20.31 -4.92 10.28
CA HIS A 325 21.70 -5.06 9.86
C HIS A 325 22.69 -4.63 10.96
N ASN A 326 22.32 -3.62 11.74
CA ASN A 326 23.18 -3.07 12.80
C ASN A 326 23.17 -3.93 14.08
N ASP A 327 22.16 -4.77 14.28
CA ASP A 327 21.96 -5.56 15.51
C ASP A 327 22.40 -7.02 15.37
N ILE A 328 22.84 -7.46 14.17
CA ILE A 328 23.29 -8.83 13.94
C ILE A 328 24.79 -8.83 13.64
N PRO A 329 25.63 -9.45 14.52
CA PRO A 329 27.07 -9.52 14.34
C PRO A 329 27.50 -10.29 13.10
#